data_eeb983f31c794266364540cfc6d70e23
#
_entry.id   eeb983f31c794266364540cfc6d70e23
#
_cell.length_a   1.000
_cell.length_b   1.000
_cell.length_c   1.000
_cell.angle_alpha   90.00
_cell.angle_beta   90.00
_cell.angle_gamma   90.00
#
_symmetry.space_group_name_H-M   'P 1'
#
loop_
_entity.id
_entity.type
_entity.pdbx_description
1 polymer ?
#
loop_
_entity_poly.entity_id
_entity_poly.type
_entity_poly.pdbx_seq_one_letter_code
_entity_poly.pdbx_strand_id
1 'polypeptide(L)'
;VLNELEEIAQSKKYSAPIKVLFDQHNVKQTKQIVHPVPAVLSEAQARILQNGARNTVSLVIGPPGTEKSFTISALAMEHVSRGKSVLIASKMNHAVDVVGNMIEQKLGLPGCVVRGGRRQYLKELKAYIERLWSGMYTSEHVDKTAVQALKKNLAGTDRTIKSLERTTEDHSDRKIRWGRVMAGKEGGLVGALKKQYVRWMEPKLKPLWILLNDLESRLDRRIQLVASLIQAMNAYYVYDAVQFNREVFQTFLKGIRARTGTRQEAVFRDVKFNVLLKALPV
;
A
#
# COMPACT_ATOMS: atom_id res chain seq x y z
N VAL A 1 26.50 6.69 -18.51
CA VAL A 1 25.31 7.59 -18.62
C VAL A 1 25.13 8.08 -20.04
N LEU A 2 26.14 8.73 -20.68
CA LEU A 2 26.02 9.22 -22.05
C LEU A 2 25.77 8.09 -23.06
N ASN A 3 26.54 7.02 -23.01
CA ASN A 3 26.37 5.85 -23.88
C ASN A 3 25.00 5.17 -23.67
N GLU A 4 24.50 5.11 -22.43
CA GLU A 4 23.18 4.57 -22.13
C GLU A 4 22.07 5.46 -22.70
N LEU A 5 22.25 6.78 -22.65
CA LEU A 5 21.30 7.73 -23.27
C LEU A 5 21.30 7.62 -24.80
N GLU A 6 22.46 7.39 -25.43
CA GLU A 6 22.57 7.14 -26.85
C GLU A 6 21.91 5.80 -27.25
N GLU A 7 22.11 4.74 -26.47
CA GLU A 7 21.42 3.45 -26.67
C GLU A 7 19.90 3.60 -26.54
N ILE A 8 19.42 4.38 -25.55
CA ILE A 8 17.99 4.68 -25.39
C ILE A 8 17.47 5.51 -26.56
N ALA A 9 18.22 6.51 -27.04
CA ALA A 9 17.83 7.33 -28.17
C ALA A 9 17.75 6.52 -29.50
N GLN A 10 18.61 5.50 -29.66
CA GLN A 10 18.59 4.60 -30.81
C GLN A 10 17.53 3.51 -30.71
N SER A 11 17.00 3.25 -29.50
CA SER A 11 15.99 2.25 -29.29
C SER A 11 14.63 2.72 -29.84
N LYS A 12 14.07 1.97 -30.79
CA LYS A 12 12.71 2.24 -31.31
C LYS A 12 11.59 1.75 -30.40
N LYS A 13 11.93 1.13 -29.24
CA LYS A 13 10.97 0.56 -28.30
C LYS A 13 10.97 1.35 -26.99
N TYR A 14 10.06 2.29 -26.86
CA TYR A 14 9.84 3.02 -25.60
C TYR A 14 8.80 2.32 -24.72
N SER A 15 9.02 2.38 -23.40
CA SER A 15 8.03 1.90 -22.43
C SER A 15 6.76 2.75 -22.49
N ALA A 16 5.63 2.18 -22.06
CA ALA A 16 4.36 2.91 -22.04
C ALA A 16 4.41 4.26 -21.31
N PRO A 17 5.05 4.39 -20.12
CA PRO A 17 5.19 5.68 -19.45
C PRO A 17 5.95 6.74 -20.27
N ILE A 18 7.01 6.33 -20.98
CA ILE A 18 7.78 7.25 -21.82
C ILE A 18 6.93 7.74 -23.00
N LYS A 19 6.18 6.85 -23.66
CA LYS A 19 5.26 7.24 -24.73
C LYS A 19 4.23 8.25 -24.25
N VAL A 20 3.67 8.06 -23.07
CA VAL A 20 2.70 9.00 -22.47
C VAL A 20 3.30 10.38 -22.25
N LEU A 21 4.55 10.44 -21.80
CA LEU A 21 5.23 11.72 -21.51
C LEU A 21 5.57 12.52 -22.77
N PHE A 22 5.89 11.83 -23.88
CA PHE A 22 6.36 12.48 -25.11
C PHE A 22 5.31 12.52 -26.23
N ASP A 23 4.46 11.50 -26.38
CA ASP A 23 3.55 11.40 -27.51
C ASP A 23 2.15 11.94 -27.23
N GLN A 24 1.86 12.44 -26.03
CA GLN A 24 0.54 12.98 -25.60
C GLN A 24 -0.67 12.11 -25.96
N HIS A 25 -0.47 10.81 -26.20
CA HIS A 25 -1.55 9.90 -26.55
C HIS A 25 -2.43 9.62 -25.33
N ASN A 26 -3.73 9.70 -25.54
CA ASN A 26 -4.76 9.38 -24.56
C ASN A 26 -4.51 7.97 -23.96
N VAL A 27 -4.06 7.93 -22.73
CA VAL A 27 -3.88 6.69 -21.98
C VAL A 27 -5.24 6.12 -21.66
N LYS A 28 -5.51 4.92 -22.11
CA LYS A 28 -6.70 4.19 -21.67
C LYS A 28 -6.63 4.00 -20.16
N GLN A 29 -7.51 4.68 -19.44
CA GLN A 29 -7.67 4.45 -18.00
C GLN A 29 -8.12 3.02 -17.79
N THR A 30 -7.37 2.25 -17.02
CA THR A 30 -7.79 0.92 -16.62
C THR A 30 -8.74 1.02 -15.43
N LYS A 31 -9.88 0.32 -15.50
CA LYS A 31 -10.77 0.16 -14.34
C LYS A 31 -10.11 -0.79 -13.32
N GLN A 32 -9.08 -0.32 -12.64
CA GLN A 32 -8.46 -1.10 -11.58
C GLN A 32 -9.07 -0.73 -10.22
N ILE A 33 -9.39 -1.75 -9.44
CA ILE A 33 -9.85 -1.59 -8.07
C ILE A 33 -8.62 -1.36 -7.19
N VAL A 34 -8.66 -0.35 -6.34
CA VAL A 34 -7.59 -0.10 -5.35
C VAL A 34 -7.64 -1.19 -4.29
N HIS A 35 -6.51 -1.83 -4.06
CA HIS A 35 -6.39 -2.83 -3.00
C HIS A 35 -6.29 -2.14 -1.62
N PRO A 36 -6.75 -2.80 -0.56
CA PRO A 36 -6.65 -2.24 0.78
C PRO A 36 -5.19 -2.12 1.21
N VAL A 37 -4.88 -1.02 1.88
CA VAL A 37 -3.59 -0.77 2.55
C VAL A 37 -3.77 -0.79 4.07
N PRO A 38 -2.73 -1.12 4.86
CA PRO A 38 -2.81 -1.20 6.31
C PRO A 38 -2.73 0.21 6.94
N ALA A 39 -3.62 1.10 6.52
CA ALA A 39 -3.67 2.48 6.99
C ALA A 39 -5.06 3.08 6.78
N VAL A 40 -5.39 4.08 7.57
CA VAL A 40 -6.51 4.99 7.31
C VAL A 40 -5.98 6.13 6.45
N LEU A 41 -6.61 6.36 5.31
CA LEU A 41 -6.21 7.37 4.33
C LEU A 41 -7.20 8.54 4.37
N SER A 42 -6.67 9.75 4.23
CA SER A 42 -7.50 10.91 3.91
C SER A 42 -8.09 10.78 2.50
N GLU A 43 -9.15 11.54 2.20
CA GLU A 43 -9.77 11.52 0.88
C GLU A 43 -8.76 11.88 -0.24
N ALA A 44 -7.88 12.85 0.01
CA ALA A 44 -6.84 13.21 -0.95
C ALA A 44 -5.84 12.06 -1.19
N GLN A 45 -5.40 11.39 -0.14
CA GLN A 45 -4.51 10.23 -0.23
C GLN A 45 -5.19 9.06 -0.97
N ALA A 46 -6.46 8.79 -0.67
CA ALA A 46 -7.23 7.76 -1.36
C ALA A 46 -7.38 8.06 -2.87
N ARG A 47 -7.59 9.33 -3.25
CA ARG A 47 -7.62 9.77 -4.66
C ARG A 47 -6.26 9.56 -5.35
N ILE A 48 -5.13 9.81 -4.65
CA ILE A 48 -3.79 9.56 -5.18
C ILE A 48 -3.59 8.07 -5.47
N LEU A 49 -3.98 7.20 -4.55
CA LEU A 49 -3.90 5.75 -4.76
C LEU A 49 -4.76 5.31 -5.95
N GLN A 50 -5.98 5.86 -6.09
CA GLN A 50 -6.84 5.57 -7.24
C GLN A 50 -6.20 5.99 -8.57
N ASN A 51 -5.60 7.17 -8.61
CA ASN A 51 -4.93 7.68 -9.80
C ASN A 51 -3.70 6.84 -10.16
N GLY A 52 -2.86 6.49 -9.17
CA GLY A 52 -1.71 5.61 -9.37
C GLY A 52 -2.10 4.21 -9.85
N ALA A 53 -3.27 3.73 -9.42
CA ALA A 53 -3.80 2.45 -9.86
C ALA A 53 -4.31 2.44 -11.32
N ARG A 54 -4.86 3.56 -11.78
CA ARG A 54 -5.58 3.67 -13.06
C ARG A 54 -4.75 4.24 -14.19
N ASN A 55 -3.80 5.11 -13.87
CA ASN A 55 -3.04 5.86 -14.86
C ASN A 55 -1.63 5.28 -15.05
N THR A 56 -1.13 5.31 -16.26
CA THR A 56 0.25 4.91 -16.58
C THR A 56 1.27 5.87 -15.97
N VAL A 57 0.93 7.16 -15.91
CA VAL A 57 1.72 8.23 -15.29
C VAL A 57 0.80 9.08 -14.43
N SER A 58 1.23 9.41 -13.22
CA SER A 58 0.52 10.31 -12.31
C SER A 58 1.51 11.29 -11.68
N LEU A 59 1.18 12.57 -11.73
CA LEU A 59 1.92 13.63 -11.06
C LEU A 59 1.21 14.01 -9.76
N VAL A 60 1.94 13.97 -8.66
CA VAL A 60 1.42 14.35 -7.34
C VAL A 60 2.26 15.51 -6.81
N ILE A 61 1.63 16.64 -6.60
CA ILE A 61 2.26 17.83 -6.04
C ILE A 61 1.66 18.08 -4.65
N GLY A 62 2.51 18.28 -3.67
CA GLY A 62 2.07 18.57 -2.30
C GLY A 62 3.07 19.45 -1.56
N PRO A 63 2.62 20.49 -0.83
CA PRO A 63 3.49 21.33 -0.02
C PRO A 63 4.15 20.51 1.13
N PRO A 64 5.16 21.08 1.81
CA PRO A 64 5.70 20.48 3.03
C PRO A 64 4.59 20.23 4.06
N GLY A 65 4.71 19.13 4.85
CA GLY A 65 3.72 18.78 5.88
C GLY A 65 2.51 17.98 5.39
N THR A 66 2.33 17.72 4.10
CA THR A 66 1.18 16.95 3.56
C THR A 66 1.38 15.43 3.57
N GLU A 67 2.24 14.92 4.42
CA GLU A 67 2.50 13.48 4.57
C GLU A 67 2.80 12.73 3.25
N LYS A 68 3.53 13.39 2.33
CA LYS A 68 3.87 12.79 1.03
C LYS A 68 4.57 11.43 1.15
N SER A 69 5.52 11.31 2.07
CA SER A 69 6.25 10.05 2.28
C SER A 69 5.32 8.93 2.72
N PHE A 70 4.33 9.22 3.57
CA PHE A 70 3.31 8.26 3.96
C PHE A 70 2.44 7.84 2.77
N THR A 71 2.02 8.79 1.95
CA THR A 71 1.22 8.52 0.75
C THR A 71 2.00 7.66 -0.26
N ILE A 72 3.31 7.92 -0.44
CA ILE A 72 4.19 7.12 -1.30
C ILE A 72 4.30 5.69 -0.75
N SER A 73 4.47 5.54 0.58
CA SER A 73 4.53 4.24 1.23
C SER A 73 3.23 3.44 1.05
N ALA A 74 2.08 4.11 1.25
CA ALA A 74 0.78 3.49 1.06
C ALA A 74 0.54 3.07 -0.40
N LEU A 75 0.93 3.92 -1.37
CA LEU A 75 0.84 3.62 -2.80
C LEU A 75 1.73 2.43 -3.18
N ALA A 76 2.95 2.38 -2.66
CA ALA A 76 3.85 1.25 -2.88
C ALA A 76 3.24 -0.05 -2.36
N MET A 77 2.71 -0.05 -1.15
CA MET A 77 2.10 -1.25 -0.55
C MET A 77 0.81 -1.66 -1.24
N GLU A 78 0.05 -0.74 -1.79
CA GLU A 78 -1.10 -1.04 -2.63
C GLU A 78 -0.68 -1.83 -3.89
N HIS A 79 0.43 -1.46 -4.51
CA HIS A 79 0.96 -2.17 -5.67
C HIS A 79 1.56 -3.54 -5.29
N VAL A 80 2.27 -3.62 -4.17
CA VAL A 80 2.78 -4.89 -3.64
C VAL A 80 1.63 -5.85 -3.32
N SER A 81 0.54 -5.37 -2.74
CA SER A 81 -0.65 -6.21 -2.46
C SER A 81 -1.30 -6.79 -3.71
N ARG A 82 -0.99 -6.25 -4.89
CA ARG A 82 -1.37 -6.79 -6.20
C ARG A 82 -0.34 -7.75 -6.77
N GLY A 83 0.73 -8.06 -6.05
CA GLY A 83 1.84 -8.87 -6.54
C GLY A 83 2.74 -8.13 -7.55
N LYS A 84 2.77 -6.79 -7.51
CA LYS A 84 3.66 -5.99 -8.33
C LYS A 84 4.92 -5.61 -7.55
N SER A 85 6.05 -5.58 -8.23
CA SER A 85 7.27 -4.97 -7.69
C SER A 85 7.23 -3.45 -7.88
N VAL A 86 7.76 -2.73 -6.89
CA VAL A 86 7.78 -1.26 -6.87
C VAL A 86 9.21 -0.77 -6.74
N LEU A 87 9.62 0.17 -7.57
CA LEU A 87 10.89 0.87 -7.46
C LEU A 87 10.64 2.30 -6.98
N ILE A 88 11.22 2.64 -5.82
CA ILE A 88 11.20 4.00 -5.28
C ILE A 88 12.60 4.59 -5.45
N ALA A 89 12.71 5.64 -6.24
CA ALA A 89 13.96 6.32 -6.50
C ALA A 89 13.88 7.79 -6.09
N SER A 90 14.96 8.27 -5.48
CA SER A 90 15.11 9.69 -5.12
C SER A 90 16.56 10.13 -5.31
N LYS A 91 16.74 11.42 -5.61
CA LYS A 91 18.06 12.06 -5.60
C LYS A 91 18.69 12.05 -4.19
N MET A 92 17.85 12.08 -3.15
CA MET A 92 18.28 12.12 -1.74
C MET A 92 18.07 10.75 -1.09
N ASN A 93 19.15 10.12 -0.60
CA ASN A 93 19.07 8.84 0.09
C ASN A 93 18.12 8.88 1.30
N HIS A 94 18.18 9.95 2.09
CA HIS A 94 17.33 10.11 3.28
C HIS A 94 15.83 10.03 2.95
N ALA A 95 15.41 10.58 1.80
CA ALA A 95 14.00 10.52 1.41
C ALA A 95 13.51 9.08 1.20
N VAL A 96 14.36 8.22 0.63
CA VAL A 96 14.03 6.81 0.43
C VAL A 96 14.09 6.03 1.74
N ASP A 97 15.03 6.39 2.64
CA ASP A 97 15.10 5.78 3.98
C ASP A 97 13.85 6.08 4.80
N VAL A 98 13.33 7.31 4.73
CA VAL A 98 12.07 7.69 5.39
C VAL A 98 10.91 6.86 4.89
N VAL A 99 10.80 6.65 3.57
CA VAL A 99 9.72 5.82 2.99
C VAL A 99 9.87 4.36 3.43
N GLY A 100 11.08 3.81 3.39
CA GLY A 100 11.36 2.45 3.87
C GLY A 100 10.97 2.25 5.34
N ASN A 101 11.41 3.15 6.22
CA ASN A 101 11.05 3.11 7.63
C ASN A 101 9.54 3.25 7.88
N MET A 102 8.85 4.05 7.06
CA MET A 102 7.39 4.15 7.15
C MET A 102 6.70 2.83 6.80
N ILE A 103 7.17 2.12 5.76
CA ILE A 103 6.62 0.82 5.39
C ILE A 103 6.85 -0.19 6.51
N GLU A 104 8.06 -0.28 7.05
CA GLU A 104 8.39 -1.28 8.04
C GLU A 104 7.80 -0.98 9.42
N GLN A 105 7.85 0.26 9.87
CA GLN A 105 7.46 0.63 11.25
C GLN A 105 6.00 1.11 11.34
N LYS A 106 5.58 2.06 10.48
CA LYS A 106 4.22 2.61 10.56
C LYS A 106 3.17 1.70 9.93
N LEU A 107 3.49 1.09 8.78
CA LEU A 107 2.56 0.17 8.12
C LEU A 107 2.70 -1.26 8.64
N GLY A 108 3.67 -1.54 9.52
CA GLY A 108 3.86 -2.84 10.16
C GLY A 108 4.23 -3.96 9.18
N LEU A 109 5.03 -3.65 8.15
CA LEU A 109 5.40 -4.57 7.08
C LEU A 109 6.93 -4.80 7.03
N PRO A 110 7.53 -5.41 8.07
CA PRO A 110 8.96 -5.65 8.08
C PRO A 110 9.38 -6.60 6.95
N GLY A 111 10.55 -6.34 6.36
CA GLY A 111 11.12 -7.17 5.30
C GLY A 111 10.46 -7.01 3.93
N CYS A 112 9.53 -6.07 3.75
CA CYS A 112 8.96 -5.73 2.45
C CYS A 112 9.81 -4.77 1.64
N VAL A 113 10.88 -4.21 2.22
CA VAL A 113 11.73 -3.20 1.60
C VAL A 113 13.14 -3.73 1.40
N VAL A 114 13.67 -3.57 0.21
CA VAL A 114 15.05 -3.89 -0.15
C VAL A 114 15.75 -2.62 -0.57
N ARG A 115 16.87 -2.30 0.10
CA ARG A 115 17.68 -1.12 -0.19
C ARG A 115 18.81 -1.44 -1.16
N GLY A 116 18.98 -0.59 -2.17
CA GLY A 116 20.08 -0.66 -3.13
C GLY A 116 20.90 0.64 -3.19
N GLY A 117 21.98 0.66 -3.97
CA GLY A 117 22.75 1.84 -4.30
C GLY A 117 24.09 1.94 -3.60
N ARG A 118 24.18 2.03 -2.29
CA ARG A 118 25.46 2.13 -1.55
C ARG A 118 26.05 0.75 -1.21
N ARG A 119 27.37 0.67 -1.03
CA ARG A 119 28.08 -0.56 -0.62
C ARG A 119 27.49 -1.21 0.65
N GLN A 120 27.08 -0.40 1.61
CA GLN A 120 26.44 -0.88 2.84
C GLN A 120 25.16 -1.62 2.52
N TYR A 121 24.26 -1.03 1.73
CA TYR A 121 23.00 -1.63 1.32
C TYR A 121 23.19 -2.89 0.48
N LEU A 122 24.24 -2.95 -0.34
CA LEU A 122 24.58 -4.17 -1.09
C LEU A 122 24.96 -5.33 -0.17
N LYS A 123 25.61 -5.07 0.98
CA LYS A 123 25.90 -6.10 1.99
C LYS A 123 24.61 -6.61 2.64
N GLU A 124 23.71 -5.69 3.00
CA GLU A 124 22.40 -6.01 3.58
C GLU A 124 21.55 -6.81 2.59
N LEU A 125 21.49 -6.36 1.33
CA LEU A 125 20.82 -7.08 0.24
C LEU A 125 21.40 -8.49 0.06
N LYS A 126 22.72 -8.64 0.07
CA LYS A 126 23.36 -9.96 -0.02
C LYS A 126 22.92 -10.85 1.13
N ALA A 127 23.00 -10.36 2.37
CA ALA A 127 22.60 -11.11 3.56
C ALA A 127 21.11 -11.47 3.52
N TYR A 128 20.26 -10.59 3.00
CA TYR A 128 18.84 -10.84 2.79
C TYR A 128 18.62 -11.97 1.77
N ILE A 129 19.27 -11.92 0.62
CA ILE A 129 19.15 -12.93 -0.42
C ILE A 129 19.71 -14.29 0.06
N GLU A 130 20.83 -14.28 0.80
CA GLU A 130 21.41 -15.50 1.38
C GLU A 130 20.45 -16.15 2.40
N ARG A 131 19.73 -15.37 3.20
CA ARG A 131 18.69 -15.85 4.10
C ARG A 131 17.50 -16.43 3.36
N LEU A 132 17.02 -15.77 2.30
CA LEU A 132 15.97 -16.30 1.42
C LEU A 132 16.38 -17.64 0.81
N TRP A 133 17.62 -17.72 0.36
CA TRP A 133 18.18 -18.94 -0.24
C TRP A 133 18.32 -20.09 0.72
N SER A 134 18.74 -19.83 1.97
CA SER A 134 18.90 -20.86 2.99
C SER A 134 17.56 -21.46 3.48
N GLY A 135 16.44 -20.91 3.05
CA GLY A 135 15.10 -21.31 3.48
C GLY A 135 14.74 -20.83 4.90
N MET A 136 15.61 -20.06 5.55
CA MET A 136 15.32 -19.56 6.90
C MET A 136 14.14 -18.58 6.97
N TYR A 137 13.75 -18.01 5.83
CA TYR A 137 12.55 -17.13 5.73
C TYR A 137 11.25 -17.90 5.48
N THR A 138 11.34 -19.20 5.18
CA THR A 138 10.20 -20.01 4.75
C THR A 138 9.80 -21.06 5.77
N SER A 139 10.18 -20.88 7.05
CA SER A 139 9.80 -21.80 8.13
C SER A 139 8.28 -21.89 8.35
N GLU A 140 7.52 -20.94 7.83
CA GLU A 140 6.08 -21.01 7.76
C GLU A 140 5.68 -21.30 6.30
N HIS A 141 5.27 -22.53 6.03
CA HIS A 141 4.49 -22.86 4.84
C HIS A 141 3.35 -21.86 4.75
N VAL A 142 3.38 -20.97 3.76
CA VAL A 142 2.25 -20.07 3.52
C VAL A 142 1.07 -20.95 3.13
N ASP A 143 0.25 -21.25 4.10
CA ASP A 143 -0.95 -22.03 3.91
C ASP A 143 -1.93 -21.19 3.07
N LYS A 144 -2.24 -21.65 1.85
CA LYS A 144 -3.25 -21.02 0.99
C LYS A 144 -4.59 -20.88 1.71
N THR A 145 -4.87 -21.77 2.66
CA THR A 145 -6.09 -21.73 3.48
C THR A 145 -6.04 -20.56 4.45
N ALA A 146 -4.88 -20.26 5.03
CA ALA A 146 -4.68 -19.11 5.91
C ALA A 146 -4.89 -17.79 5.14
N VAL A 147 -4.35 -17.65 3.92
CA VAL A 147 -4.56 -16.47 3.07
C VAL A 147 -6.05 -16.30 2.72
N GLN A 148 -6.75 -17.39 2.40
CA GLN A 148 -8.20 -17.34 2.13
C GLN A 148 -9.00 -16.95 3.38
N ALA A 149 -8.62 -17.46 4.56
CA ALA A 149 -9.24 -17.09 5.83
C ALA A 149 -9.05 -15.59 6.12
N LEU A 150 -7.83 -15.05 5.93
CA LEU A 150 -7.55 -13.63 6.08
C LEU A 150 -8.40 -12.77 5.13
N LYS A 151 -8.52 -13.15 3.85
CA LYS A 151 -9.38 -12.45 2.88
C LYS A 151 -10.85 -12.47 3.29
N LYS A 152 -11.35 -13.59 3.78
CA LYS A 152 -12.73 -13.72 4.27
C LYS A 152 -12.97 -12.85 5.50
N ASN A 153 -12.04 -12.84 6.46
CA ASN A 153 -12.11 -12.02 7.66
C ASN A 153 -12.07 -10.52 7.31
N LEU A 154 -11.20 -10.14 6.38
CA LEU A 154 -11.12 -8.76 5.90
C LEU A 154 -12.45 -8.32 5.26
N ALA A 155 -13.02 -9.12 4.37
CA ALA A 155 -14.31 -8.82 3.75
C ALA A 155 -15.46 -8.72 4.77
N GLY A 156 -15.44 -9.54 5.82
CA GLY A 156 -16.37 -9.44 6.94
C GLY A 156 -16.22 -8.15 7.72
N THR A 157 -14.98 -7.77 8.03
CA THR A 157 -14.65 -6.54 8.75
C THR A 157 -15.06 -5.30 7.93
N ASP A 158 -14.77 -5.27 6.63
CA ASP A 158 -15.16 -4.17 5.74
C ASP A 158 -16.69 -3.97 5.66
N ARG A 159 -17.46 -5.06 5.65
CA ARG A 159 -18.94 -4.98 5.72
C ARG A 159 -19.40 -4.37 7.04
N THR A 160 -18.81 -4.77 8.15
CA THR A 160 -19.14 -4.24 9.47
C THR A 160 -18.79 -2.75 9.57
N ILE A 161 -17.63 -2.34 9.06
CA ILE A 161 -17.23 -0.92 9.00
C ILE A 161 -18.26 -0.11 8.23
N LYS A 162 -18.60 -0.52 7.01
CA LYS A 162 -19.62 0.18 6.20
C LYS A 162 -20.97 0.28 6.88
N SER A 163 -21.37 -0.76 7.62
CA SER A 163 -22.61 -0.73 8.40
C SER A 163 -22.54 0.27 9.55
N LEU A 164 -21.41 0.32 10.25
CA LEU A 164 -21.19 1.27 11.35
C LEU A 164 -21.11 2.71 10.84
N GLU A 165 -20.40 2.97 9.73
CA GLU A 165 -20.35 4.28 9.08
C GLU A 165 -21.75 4.80 8.77
N ARG A 166 -22.58 3.99 8.10
CA ARG A 166 -23.99 4.36 7.80
C ARG A 166 -24.79 4.62 9.08
N THR A 167 -24.63 3.77 10.09
CA THR A 167 -25.33 3.96 11.37
C THR A 167 -24.90 5.25 12.06
N THR A 168 -23.63 5.62 11.96
CA THR A 168 -23.07 6.85 12.54
C THR A 168 -23.58 8.08 11.79
N GLU A 169 -23.62 8.02 10.45
CA GLU A 169 -24.21 9.08 9.59
C GLU A 169 -25.70 9.25 9.91
N ASP A 170 -26.47 8.18 9.91
CA ASP A 170 -27.90 8.19 10.25
C ASP A 170 -28.15 8.76 11.66
N HIS A 171 -27.27 8.42 12.63
CA HIS A 171 -27.35 8.95 13.98
C HIS A 171 -27.11 10.46 13.99
N SER A 172 -26.09 10.93 13.30
CA SER A 172 -25.76 12.35 13.18
C SER A 172 -26.92 13.13 12.54
N ASP A 173 -27.45 12.63 11.43
CA ASP A 173 -28.58 13.23 10.71
C ASP A 173 -29.86 13.28 11.57
N ARG A 174 -30.14 12.23 12.36
CA ARG A 174 -31.25 12.22 13.31
C ARG A 174 -31.08 13.29 14.38
N LYS A 175 -29.87 13.39 14.96
CA LYS A 175 -29.58 14.42 15.97
C LYS A 175 -29.77 15.83 15.42
N ILE A 176 -29.30 16.10 14.20
CA ILE A 176 -29.50 17.39 13.54
C ILE A 176 -30.99 17.68 13.30
N ARG A 177 -31.74 16.69 12.77
CA ARG A 177 -33.19 16.84 12.55
C ARG A 177 -33.93 17.06 13.86
N TRP A 178 -33.61 16.32 14.91
CA TRP A 178 -34.22 16.48 16.22
C TRP A 178 -33.88 17.81 16.87
N GLY A 179 -32.65 18.27 16.74
CA GLY A 179 -32.23 19.60 17.17
C GLY A 179 -33.08 20.71 16.51
N ARG A 180 -33.32 20.60 15.20
CA ARG A 180 -34.23 21.53 14.48
C ARG A 180 -35.65 21.50 15.02
N VAL A 181 -36.22 20.31 15.27
CA VAL A 181 -37.57 20.16 15.86
C VAL A 181 -37.62 20.78 17.26
N MET A 182 -36.60 20.57 18.10
CA MET A 182 -36.58 21.11 19.45
C MET A 182 -36.39 22.63 19.46
N ALA A 183 -35.57 23.19 18.56
CA ALA A 183 -35.35 24.64 18.42
C ALA A 183 -36.46 25.37 17.68
N GLY A 184 -37.27 24.65 16.90
CA GLY A 184 -38.35 25.25 16.11
C GLY A 184 -39.45 25.85 16.98
N LYS A 185 -39.94 27.03 16.55
CA LYS A 185 -41.07 27.74 17.18
C LYS A 185 -42.41 27.24 16.65
N GLU A 186 -42.49 26.01 16.11
CA GLU A 186 -43.73 25.42 15.67
C GLU A 186 -44.70 25.34 16.86
N GLY A 187 -45.66 26.25 16.90
CA GLY A 187 -46.74 26.25 17.89
C GLY A 187 -47.84 25.28 17.47
N GLY A 188 -48.64 24.86 18.44
CA GLY A 188 -49.77 23.98 18.21
C GLY A 188 -49.48 22.53 18.58
N LEU A 189 -50.55 21.71 18.52
CA LEU A 189 -50.56 20.30 18.92
C LEU A 189 -49.51 19.46 18.16
N VAL A 190 -49.30 19.71 16.89
CA VAL A 190 -48.31 18.98 16.05
C VAL A 190 -46.89 19.24 16.51
N GLY A 191 -46.52 20.49 16.82
CA GLY A 191 -45.19 20.82 17.32
C GLY A 191 -44.94 20.20 18.70
N ALA A 192 -45.95 20.19 19.58
CA ALA A 192 -45.85 19.55 20.89
C ALA A 192 -45.65 18.02 20.78
N LEU A 193 -46.39 17.35 19.90
CA LEU A 193 -46.27 15.91 19.64
C LEU A 193 -44.89 15.56 19.06
N LYS A 194 -44.37 16.34 18.11
CA LYS A 194 -43.03 16.15 17.56
C LYS A 194 -41.95 16.24 18.65
N LYS A 195 -42.02 17.26 19.51
CA LYS A 195 -41.08 17.44 20.64
C LYS A 195 -41.15 16.32 21.66
N GLN A 196 -42.36 15.83 21.97
CA GLN A 196 -42.58 14.69 22.85
C GLN A 196 -42.01 13.40 22.27
N TYR A 197 -42.18 13.16 20.98
CA TYR A 197 -41.62 12.02 20.27
C TYR A 197 -40.05 12.05 20.34
N VAL A 198 -39.46 13.20 20.11
CA VAL A 198 -37.96 13.34 20.20
C VAL A 198 -37.48 13.02 21.62
N ARG A 199 -38.09 13.59 22.65
CA ARG A 199 -37.75 13.32 24.08
C ARG A 199 -37.87 11.84 24.43
N TRP A 200 -38.85 11.12 23.85
CA TRP A 200 -39.03 9.69 24.09
C TRP A 200 -38.03 8.82 23.33
N MET A 201 -37.62 9.23 22.12
CA MET A 201 -36.73 8.45 21.28
C MET A 201 -35.26 8.72 21.54
N GLU A 202 -34.89 9.93 21.97
CA GLU A 202 -33.49 10.32 22.19
C GLU A 202 -32.72 9.40 23.17
N PRO A 203 -33.28 9.01 24.33
CA PRO A 203 -32.60 8.10 25.25
C PRO A 203 -32.44 6.67 24.71
N LYS A 204 -33.20 6.29 23.70
CA LYS A 204 -33.12 4.95 23.07
C LYS A 204 -32.03 4.85 22.00
N LEU A 205 -31.47 5.97 21.55
CA LEU A 205 -30.33 5.95 20.64
C LEU A 205 -29.08 5.55 21.41
N LYS A 206 -28.31 4.63 20.81
CA LYS A 206 -26.96 4.35 21.30
C LYS A 206 -26.15 5.65 21.30
N PRO A 207 -25.41 5.95 22.36
CA PRO A 207 -24.53 7.12 22.38
C PRO A 207 -23.56 7.09 21.21
N LEU A 208 -23.35 8.24 20.55
CA LEU A 208 -22.47 8.36 19.39
C LEU A 208 -21.03 7.89 19.68
N TRP A 209 -20.53 8.15 20.89
CA TRP A 209 -19.19 7.73 21.28
C TRP A 209 -19.00 6.21 21.29
N ILE A 210 -20.06 5.43 21.61
CA ILE A 210 -19.99 3.96 21.53
C ILE A 210 -19.86 3.51 20.07
N LEU A 211 -20.61 4.12 19.15
CA LEU A 211 -20.53 3.81 17.72
C LEU A 211 -19.16 4.18 17.15
N LEU A 212 -18.59 5.30 17.58
CA LEU A 212 -17.25 5.73 17.16
C LEU A 212 -16.15 4.81 17.69
N ASN A 213 -16.21 4.39 18.95
CA ASN A 213 -15.27 3.42 19.52
C ASN A 213 -15.35 2.05 18.81
N ASP A 214 -16.57 1.59 18.52
CA ASP A 214 -16.76 0.36 17.74
C ASP A 214 -16.16 0.50 16.34
N LEU A 215 -16.35 1.63 15.68
CA LEU A 215 -15.78 1.91 14.36
C LEU A 215 -14.24 1.94 14.41
N GLU A 216 -13.66 2.65 15.37
CA GLU A 216 -12.21 2.72 15.58
C GLU A 216 -11.61 1.32 15.79
N SER A 217 -12.18 0.52 16.68
CA SER A 217 -11.74 -0.85 16.93
C SER A 217 -11.81 -1.73 15.66
N ARG A 218 -12.81 -1.52 14.80
CA ARG A 218 -12.92 -2.26 13.53
C ARG A 218 -11.92 -1.77 12.50
N LEU A 219 -11.60 -0.48 12.47
CA LEU A 219 -10.56 0.07 11.61
C LEU A 219 -9.18 -0.46 12.00
N ASP A 220 -8.86 -0.51 13.29
CA ASP A 220 -7.61 -1.09 13.79
C ASP A 220 -7.48 -2.57 13.40
N ARG A 221 -8.56 -3.34 13.59
CA ARG A 221 -8.59 -4.74 13.16
C ARG A 221 -8.40 -4.89 11.66
N ARG A 222 -9.00 -4.01 10.87
CA ARG A 222 -8.80 -3.98 9.42
C ARG A 222 -7.35 -3.74 9.05
N ILE A 223 -6.69 -2.78 9.69
CA ILE A 223 -5.27 -2.48 9.49
C ILE A 223 -4.42 -3.72 9.75
N GLN A 224 -4.63 -4.39 10.89
CA GLN A 224 -3.90 -5.61 11.25
C GLN A 224 -4.14 -6.75 10.24
N LEU A 225 -5.38 -6.97 9.82
CA LEU A 225 -5.71 -8.01 8.84
C LEU A 225 -5.07 -7.74 7.48
N VAL A 226 -5.05 -6.47 7.03
CA VAL A 226 -4.41 -6.09 5.77
C VAL A 226 -2.90 -6.26 5.87
N ALA A 227 -2.26 -5.84 6.96
CA ALA A 227 -0.84 -6.05 7.18
C ALA A 227 -0.48 -7.54 7.15
N SER A 228 -1.22 -8.37 7.89
CA SER A 228 -1.02 -9.82 7.90
C SER A 228 -1.21 -10.46 6.53
N LEU A 229 -2.20 -9.99 5.76
CA LEU A 229 -2.45 -10.47 4.41
C LEU A 229 -1.30 -10.12 3.46
N ILE A 230 -0.80 -8.88 3.51
CA ILE A 230 0.33 -8.46 2.68
C ILE A 230 1.58 -9.25 3.04
N GLN A 231 1.87 -9.44 4.33
CA GLN A 231 3.00 -10.25 4.79
C GLN A 231 2.91 -11.70 4.30
N ALA A 232 1.74 -12.33 4.43
CA ALA A 232 1.53 -13.70 3.97
C ALA A 232 1.68 -13.82 2.45
N MET A 233 1.14 -12.87 1.69
CA MET A 233 1.27 -12.85 0.23
C MET A 233 2.72 -12.59 -0.20
N ASN A 234 3.41 -11.67 0.46
CA ASN A 234 4.80 -11.37 0.19
C ASN A 234 5.69 -12.59 0.44
N ALA A 235 5.54 -13.26 1.57
CA ALA A 235 6.26 -14.49 1.87
C ALA A 235 6.04 -15.59 0.80
N TYR A 236 4.82 -15.74 0.32
CA TYR A 236 4.49 -16.68 -0.76
C TYR A 236 5.20 -16.32 -2.07
N TYR A 237 5.12 -15.06 -2.49
CA TYR A 237 5.77 -14.62 -3.73
C TYR A 237 7.29 -14.74 -3.68
N VAL A 238 7.90 -14.44 -2.52
CA VAL A 238 9.34 -14.60 -2.32
C VAL A 238 9.75 -16.06 -2.42
N TYR A 239 9.02 -16.94 -1.74
CA TYR A 239 9.30 -18.37 -1.78
C TYR A 239 9.22 -18.91 -3.20
N ASP A 240 8.14 -18.62 -3.89
CA ASP A 240 7.89 -19.05 -5.27
C ASP A 240 8.98 -18.50 -6.20
N ALA A 241 9.30 -17.22 -6.08
CA ALA A 241 10.35 -16.58 -6.87
C ALA A 241 11.73 -17.21 -6.66
N VAL A 242 12.10 -17.53 -5.41
CA VAL A 242 13.38 -18.16 -5.09
C VAL A 242 13.45 -19.58 -5.64
N GLN A 243 12.38 -20.35 -5.52
CA GLN A 243 12.35 -21.72 -6.04
C GLN A 243 12.46 -21.77 -7.57
N PHE A 244 11.71 -20.93 -8.28
CA PHE A 244 11.70 -20.91 -9.74
C PHE A 244 12.93 -20.21 -10.36
N ASN A 245 13.60 -19.34 -9.64
CA ASN A 245 14.71 -18.53 -10.17
C ASN A 245 16.05 -18.84 -9.47
N ARG A 246 16.24 -20.06 -9.00
CA ARG A 246 17.41 -20.45 -8.19
C ARG A 246 18.75 -20.12 -8.85
N GLU A 247 18.90 -20.38 -10.14
CA GLU A 247 20.13 -20.08 -10.89
C GLU A 247 20.39 -18.57 -11.02
N VAL A 248 19.32 -17.80 -11.23
CA VAL A 248 19.39 -16.33 -11.32
C VAL A 248 19.87 -15.74 -9.98
N PHE A 249 19.33 -16.23 -8.87
CA PHE A 249 19.78 -15.82 -7.54
C PHE A 249 21.23 -16.19 -7.27
N GLN A 250 21.68 -17.38 -7.65
CA GLN A 250 23.09 -17.78 -7.54
C GLN A 250 24.02 -16.86 -8.33
N THR A 251 23.66 -16.55 -9.57
CA THR A 251 24.43 -15.67 -10.44
C THR A 251 24.51 -14.25 -9.86
N PHE A 252 23.39 -13.77 -9.31
CA PHE A 252 23.34 -12.47 -8.65
C PHE A 252 24.21 -12.41 -7.39
N LEU A 253 24.14 -13.44 -6.53
CA LEU A 253 24.99 -13.54 -5.33
C LEU A 253 26.48 -13.59 -5.70
N LYS A 254 26.85 -14.31 -6.75
CA LYS A 254 28.23 -14.31 -7.29
C LYS A 254 28.65 -12.91 -7.73
N GLY A 255 27.77 -12.18 -8.45
CA GLY A 255 28.01 -10.80 -8.86
C GLY A 255 28.19 -9.83 -7.70
N ILE A 256 27.37 -9.94 -6.64
CA ILE A 256 27.54 -9.13 -5.43
C ILE A 256 28.85 -9.46 -4.71
N ARG A 257 29.20 -10.75 -4.60
CA ARG A 257 30.48 -11.19 -3.99
C ARG A 257 31.68 -10.60 -4.72
N ALA A 258 31.67 -10.60 -6.06
CA ALA A 258 32.71 -10.00 -6.86
C ALA A 258 32.84 -8.49 -6.62
N ARG A 259 31.74 -7.76 -6.48
CA ARG A 259 31.75 -6.30 -6.17
C ARG A 259 32.18 -5.96 -4.75
N THR A 260 31.85 -6.79 -3.78
CA THR A 260 32.23 -6.56 -2.37
C THR A 260 33.66 -6.99 -2.07
N GLY A 261 34.27 -7.83 -2.90
CA GLY A 261 35.61 -8.39 -2.71
C GLY A 261 36.70 -7.77 -3.58
N THR A 262 36.41 -7.24 -4.75
CA THR A 262 37.43 -6.72 -5.71
C THR A 262 36.87 -5.55 -6.52
N ARG A 263 37.80 -4.71 -7.04
CA ARG A 263 37.53 -3.53 -7.87
C ARG A 263 36.97 -3.84 -9.30
N GLN A 264 36.56 -5.05 -9.61
CA GLN A 264 36.16 -5.43 -10.97
C GLN A 264 34.68 -5.09 -11.24
N GLU A 265 34.47 -4.16 -12.14
CA GLU A 265 33.18 -3.63 -12.60
C GLU A 265 32.38 -4.56 -13.55
N ALA A 266 32.95 -5.70 -13.95
CA ALA A 266 32.51 -6.41 -15.16
C ALA A 266 31.29 -7.34 -15.03
N VAL A 267 30.85 -7.71 -13.84
CA VAL A 267 29.93 -8.86 -13.66
C VAL A 267 28.44 -8.49 -13.67
N PHE A 268 28.09 -7.21 -13.65
CA PHE A 268 26.68 -6.79 -13.59
C PHE A 268 25.97 -6.71 -14.96
N ARG A 269 26.70 -6.76 -16.07
CA ARG A 269 26.10 -6.65 -17.42
C ARG A 269 25.29 -7.86 -17.85
N ASP A 270 25.55 -9.05 -17.30
CA ASP A 270 24.91 -10.29 -17.76
C ASP A 270 23.73 -10.77 -16.91
N VAL A 271 23.49 -10.16 -15.78
CA VAL A 271 22.31 -10.51 -14.99
C VAL A 271 21.13 -9.74 -15.54
N LYS A 272 20.13 -10.46 -16.07
CA LYS A 272 18.84 -9.89 -16.46
C LYS A 272 18.15 -9.31 -15.22
N PHE A 273 18.50 -8.10 -14.85
CA PHE A 273 18.00 -7.35 -13.69
C PHE A 273 16.48 -7.36 -13.60
N ASN A 274 15.81 -7.38 -14.76
CA ASN A 274 14.36 -7.48 -14.89
C ASN A 274 13.76 -8.79 -14.34
N VAL A 275 14.51 -9.88 -14.33
CA VAL A 275 14.06 -11.16 -13.75
C VAL A 275 14.22 -11.12 -12.23
N LEU A 276 15.26 -10.46 -11.75
CA LEU A 276 15.53 -10.30 -10.32
C LEU A 276 14.53 -9.34 -9.67
N LEU A 277 14.23 -8.21 -10.31
CA LEU A 277 13.22 -7.26 -9.84
C LEU A 277 11.80 -7.89 -9.80
N LYS A 278 11.52 -8.87 -10.65
CA LYS A 278 10.26 -9.63 -10.60
C LYS A 278 10.24 -10.68 -9.49
N ALA A 279 11.39 -11.07 -9.00
CA ALA A 279 11.57 -12.14 -8.02
C ALA A 279 11.79 -11.63 -6.59
N LEU A 280 12.20 -10.37 -6.43
CA LEU A 280 12.34 -9.75 -5.12
C LEU A 280 11.00 -9.12 -4.70
N PRO A 281 10.56 -9.36 -3.47
CA PRO A 281 9.52 -8.53 -2.87
C PRO A 281 10.12 -7.14 -2.67
N VAL A 282 9.61 -6.15 -3.34
CA VAL A 282 10.03 -4.75 -3.21
C VAL A 282 8.83 -3.94 -2.78
#